data_e282f3b8fa802fe2a696ece7136c56b7
#
_entry.id   e282f3b8fa802fe2a696ece7136c56b7
#
_cell.length_a   1.000
_cell.length_b   1.000
_cell.length_c   1.000
_cell.angle_alpha   90.00
_cell.angle_beta   90.00
_cell.angle_gamma   90.00
#
_symmetry.space_group_name_H-M   'P 1'
#
loop_
_entity.id
_entity.type
_entity.pdbx_description
1 polymer ?
#
loop_
_entity_poly.entity_id
_entity_poly.type
_entity_poly.pdbx_seq_one_letter_code
_entity_poly.pdbx_strand_id
1 'polypeptide(L)'
;SCYHQSVTIEQKGKEHTYTPDSRELQNDSLLLDGGTDGIAIPSIERAQNPPVYYGTLEIKKTAQGLLIINELSLEAYLEAVVPSEMPASYEEQALMAQAVCARTYAVCQIQENSLEKYGADVDDSVNYQVYNNFGADKRTNKAVQDTKGQILCQNGEPITAYYFSTSAGRTSTDEIWGADRSAAYLKSVECNFDQNMPWSSWSVEIPWETLEKRSGNLDGSGKFIGLQVIKKNTSGAVTGMEIVTENKSIQLEGEYEIRQFLSPAGCLITEKDGSIVNGSNLL
;
A
#
# COMPACT_ATOMS: atom_id res chain seq x y z
N SER A 1 13.97 3.46 -2.89
CA SER A 1 15.05 2.65 -2.30
C SER A 1 14.88 2.66 -0.79
N CYS A 2 14.88 1.51 -0.14
CA CYS A 2 14.83 1.38 1.33
C CYS A 2 16.19 1.63 2.01
N TYR A 3 17.24 1.91 1.24
CA TYR A 3 18.58 2.15 1.76
C TYR A 3 18.90 3.64 1.82
N HIS A 4 19.50 4.07 2.93
CA HIS A 4 19.90 5.44 3.20
C HIS A 4 21.43 5.56 3.26
N GLN A 5 21.98 6.65 2.74
CA GLN A 5 23.43 6.94 2.86
C GLN A 5 23.76 7.58 4.21
N SER A 6 22.79 8.24 4.82
CA SER A 6 22.86 8.76 6.19
C SER A 6 21.47 8.79 6.81
N VAL A 7 21.41 8.66 8.13
CA VAL A 7 20.19 8.75 8.93
C VAL A 7 20.45 9.68 10.10
N THR A 8 19.64 10.73 10.20
CA THR A 8 19.65 11.63 11.35
C THR A 8 18.48 11.27 12.26
N ILE A 9 18.75 11.03 13.50
CA ILE A 9 17.75 10.79 14.56
C ILE A 9 17.82 11.89 15.60
N GLU A 10 16.67 12.16 16.22
CA GLU A 10 16.57 13.00 17.40
C GLU A 10 15.92 12.21 18.55
N GLN A 11 16.56 12.22 19.70
CA GLN A 11 16.04 11.62 20.92
C GLN A 11 16.36 12.50 22.12
N LYS A 12 15.35 12.84 22.92
CA LYS A 12 15.49 13.70 24.12
C LYS A 12 16.20 15.01 23.83
N GLY A 13 15.88 15.65 22.69
CA GLY A 13 16.47 16.93 22.27
C GLY A 13 17.92 16.84 21.80
N LYS A 14 18.43 15.66 21.53
CA LYS A 14 19.76 15.44 20.95
C LYS A 14 19.64 14.83 19.57
N GLU A 15 20.25 15.47 18.61
CA GLU A 15 20.39 14.96 17.25
C GLU A 15 21.68 14.19 17.06
N HIS A 16 21.61 13.09 16.33
CA HIS A 16 22.78 12.32 15.92
C HIS A 16 22.60 11.80 14.49
N THR A 17 23.65 11.93 13.66
CA THR A 17 23.65 11.45 12.29
C THR A 17 24.55 10.23 12.16
N TYR A 18 23.99 9.15 11.64
CA TYR A 18 24.70 7.91 11.35
C TYR A 18 24.94 7.76 9.85
N THR A 19 26.12 7.24 9.52
CA THR A 19 26.53 6.83 8.17
C THR A 19 27.05 5.41 8.22
N PRO A 20 27.22 4.71 7.09
CA PRO A 20 27.82 3.36 7.08
C PRO A 20 29.20 3.28 7.74
N ASP A 21 29.92 4.42 7.85
CA ASP A 21 31.26 4.48 8.48
C ASP A 21 31.24 4.89 9.95
N SER A 22 30.05 5.11 10.52
CA SER A 22 29.91 5.46 11.93
C SER A 22 30.46 4.36 12.83
N ARG A 23 31.18 4.80 13.88
CA ARG A 23 31.84 3.88 14.84
C ARG A 23 30.85 2.95 15.54
N GLU A 24 29.64 3.43 15.80
CA GLU A 24 28.56 2.72 16.46
C GLU A 24 28.07 1.52 15.63
N LEU A 25 28.31 1.53 14.31
CA LEU A 25 27.91 0.49 13.36
C LEU A 25 29.06 -0.48 13.01
N GLN A 26 30.11 -0.54 13.85
CA GLN A 26 31.24 -1.47 13.62
C GLN A 26 30.84 -2.95 13.70
N ASN A 27 29.75 -3.27 14.39
CA ASN A 27 29.17 -4.61 14.49
C ASN A 27 27.95 -4.76 13.56
N ASP A 28 27.88 -3.95 12.49
CA ASP A 28 26.86 -3.94 11.45
C ASP A 28 25.44 -3.48 11.91
N SER A 29 25.19 -3.34 13.21
CA SER A 29 23.86 -2.96 13.73
C SER A 29 23.97 -2.12 15.00
N LEU A 30 23.07 -1.15 15.14
CA LEU A 30 22.86 -0.33 16.33
C LEU A 30 21.38 -0.39 16.72
N LEU A 31 21.12 -0.79 17.97
CA LEU A 31 19.78 -0.80 18.54
C LEU A 31 19.57 0.43 19.41
N LEU A 32 18.44 1.10 19.21
CA LEU A 32 18.02 2.29 19.95
C LEU A 32 16.62 2.03 20.54
N ASP A 33 16.48 2.27 21.84
CA ASP A 33 15.20 2.16 22.54
C ASP A 33 14.44 3.49 22.44
N GLY A 34 13.26 3.47 21.82
CA GLY A 34 12.38 4.63 21.71
C GLY A 34 11.76 5.04 23.05
N GLY A 35 11.64 4.13 24.01
CA GLY A 35 11.00 4.39 25.29
C GLY A 35 9.60 4.96 25.14
N THR A 36 9.20 5.84 26.08
CA THR A 36 7.90 6.52 26.06
C THR A 36 7.85 7.74 25.14
N ASP A 37 8.98 8.34 24.83
CA ASP A 37 9.07 9.59 24.08
C ASP A 37 9.24 9.33 22.56
N GLY A 38 9.62 8.11 22.20
CA GLY A 38 9.94 7.72 20.83
C GLY A 38 11.27 8.27 20.33
N ILE A 39 11.56 7.96 19.08
CA ILE A 39 12.73 8.46 18.35
C ILE A 39 12.23 9.15 17.09
N ALA A 40 12.50 10.44 16.94
CA ALA A 40 12.23 11.17 15.72
C ALA A 40 13.32 10.91 14.67
N ILE A 41 12.91 10.80 13.39
CA ILE A 41 13.85 10.65 12.27
C ILE A 41 13.66 11.81 11.28
N PRO A 42 14.30 12.98 11.52
CA PRO A 42 14.11 14.17 10.69
C PRO A 42 14.54 14.00 9.22
N SER A 43 15.40 13.02 8.95
CA SER A 43 15.86 12.72 7.57
C SER A 43 14.87 11.90 6.75
N ILE A 44 13.75 11.49 7.31
CA ILE A 44 12.69 10.73 6.61
C ILE A 44 11.41 11.57 6.59
N GLU A 45 10.84 11.73 5.40
CA GLU A 45 9.53 12.38 5.22
C GLU A 45 8.39 11.37 5.37
N ARG A 46 7.39 11.70 6.20
CA ARG A 46 6.12 10.99 6.35
C ARG A 46 5.00 12.02 6.49
N ALA A 47 3.76 11.57 6.64
CA ALA A 47 2.61 12.46 6.82
C ALA A 47 2.76 13.34 8.07
N GLN A 48 3.28 12.80 9.17
CA GLN A 48 3.78 13.57 10.31
C GLN A 48 5.28 13.81 10.14
N ASN A 49 5.72 15.05 10.30
CA ASN A 49 7.11 15.42 10.09
C ASN A 49 7.67 16.27 11.26
N PRO A 50 8.76 15.86 11.94
CA PRO A 50 9.45 14.58 11.74
C PRO A 50 8.62 13.37 12.22
N PRO A 51 8.73 12.20 11.58
CA PRO A 51 8.10 10.99 12.06
C PRO A 51 8.74 10.52 13.37
N VAL A 52 7.93 10.02 14.31
CA VAL A 52 8.36 9.52 15.61
C VAL A 52 8.06 8.03 15.71
N TYR A 53 9.08 7.24 16.00
CA TYR A 53 8.97 5.79 16.09
C TYR A 53 9.13 5.34 17.55
N TYR A 54 8.22 4.48 17.99
CA TYR A 54 8.22 3.84 19.30
C TYR A 54 8.79 2.42 19.20
N GLY A 55 9.02 1.76 20.35
CA GLY A 55 9.63 0.44 20.36
C GLY A 55 11.14 0.50 20.15
N THR A 56 11.72 -0.54 19.57
CA THR A 56 13.15 -0.59 19.28
C THR A 56 13.39 -0.22 17.81
N LEU A 57 14.40 0.60 17.57
CA LEU A 57 14.85 1.01 16.25
C LEU A 57 16.22 0.40 15.99
N GLU A 58 16.32 -0.44 14.97
CA GLU A 58 17.59 -0.98 14.49
C GLU A 58 18.08 -0.17 13.29
N ILE A 59 19.28 0.38 13.38
CA ILE A 59 20.01 0.93 12.24
C ILE A 59 21.02 -0.14 11.82
N LYS A 60 20.82 -0.74 10.67
CA LYS A 60 21.62 -1.85 10.17
C LYS A 60 22.46 -1.43 8.97
N LYS A 61 23.76 -1.68 9.04
CA LYS A 61 24.67 -1.47 7.93
C LYS A 61 24.55 -2.59 6.93
N THR A 62 24.48 -2.25 5.65
CA THR A 62 24.46 -3.18 4.53
C THR A 62 25.47 -2.74 3.46
N ALA A 63 25.71 -3.58 2.45
CA ALA A 63 26.56 -3.22 1.32
C ALA A 63 26.00 -2.04 0.48
N GLN A 64 24.68 -1.79 0.57
CA GLN A 64 23.99 -0.73 -0.19
C GLN A 64 23.80 0.56 0.60
N GLY A 65 24.04 0.56 1.92
CA GLY A 65 23.82 1.68 2.81
C GLY A 65 23.19 1.26 4.14
N LEU A 66 22.51 2.17 4.80
CA LEU A 66 21.81 1.93 6.06
C LEU A 66 20.38 1.50 5.80
N LEU A 67 19.95 0.47 6.52
CA LEU A 67 18.56 0.02 6.63
C LEU A 67 18.04 0.39 8.01
N ILE A 68 16.80 0.87 8.09
CA ILE A 68 16.14 1.19 9.35
C ILE A 68 15.02 0.19 9.56
N ILE A 69 15.03 -0.51 10.68
CA ILE A 69 14.00 -1.46 11.07
C ILE A 69 13.41 -1.00 12.40
N ASN A 70 12.08 -0.91 12.45
CA ASN A 70 11.36 -0.59 13.67
C ASN A 70 10.70 -1.87 14.21
N GLU A 71 11.11 -2.31 15.38
CA GLU A 71 10.54 -3.44 16.09
C GLU A 71 9.55 -2.97 17.14
N LEU A 72 8.31 -3.43 17.04
CA LEU A 72 7.24 -3.13 17.99
C LEU A 72 6.23 -4.28 18.04
N SER A 73 5.37 -4.28 19.06
CA SER A 73 4.31 -5.27 19.12
C SER A 73 3.30 -5.08 17.99
N LEU A 74 2.65 -6.16 17.55
CA LEU A 74 1.63 -6.10 16.50
C LEU A 74 0.52 -5.07 16.82
N GLU A 75 0.07 -4.99 18.07
CA GLU A 75 -0.97 -4.02 18.46
C GLU A 75 -0.46 -2.57 18.36
N ALA A 76 0.78 -2.31 18.77
CA ALA A 76 1.38 -0.98 18.61
C ALA A 76 1.58 -0.60 17.12
N TYR A 77 1.93 -1.56 16.28
CA TYR A 77 1.98 -1.38 14.82
C TYR A 77 0.61 -0.98 14.27
N LEU A 78 -0.46 -1.67 14.69
CA LEU A 78 -1.82 -1.40 14.26
C LEU A 78 -2.35 -0.04 14.73
N GLU A 79 -1.91 0.46 15.88
CA GLU A 79 -2.26 1.81 16.36
C GLU A 79 -1.73 2.91 15.41
N ALA A 80 -0.70 2.63 14.61
CA ALA A 80 -0.19 3.52 13.59
C ALA A 80 -0.77 3.23 12.18
N VAL A 81 -1.07 1.96 11.88
CA VAL A 81 -1.67 1.55 10.59
C VAL A 81 -3.12 1.99 10.47
N VAL A 82 -3.96 1.72 11.48
CA VAL A 82 -5.41 1.99 11.38
C VAL A 82 -5.70 3.46 11.05
N PRO A 83 -5.11 4.47 11.73
CA PRO A 83 -5.35 5.86 11.37
C PRO A 83 -4.71 6.27 10.03
N SER A 84 -3.76 5.50 9.52
CA SER A 84 -3.15 5.72 8.19
C SER A 84 -4.04 5.22 7.06
N GLU A 85 -4.83 4.19 7.32
CA GLU A 85 -5.70 3.54 6.33
C GLU A 85 -7.14 4.07 6.37
N MET A 86 -7.63 4.47 7.54
CA MET A 86 -9.00 4.93 7.74
C MET A 86 -9.05 6.17 8.64
N PRO A 87 -9.74 7.25 8.22
CA PRO A 87 -9.91 8.44 9.05
C PRO A 87 -10.53 8.10 10.42
N ALA A 88 -9.94 8.60 11.49
CA ALA A 88 -10.41 8.38 12.86
C ALA A 88 -11.83 8.93 13.13
N SER A 89 -12.38 9.77 12.23
CA SER A 89 -13.75 10.28 12.28
C SER A 89 -14.81 9.24 11.88
N TYR A 90 -14.40 8.09 11.32
CA TYR A 90 -15.35 7.04 10.92
C TYR A 90 -16.02 6.41 12.15
N GLU A 91 -17.11 5.67 11.90
CA GLU A 91 -17.86 5.00 12.97
C GLU A 91 -17.01 3.96 13.70
N GLU A 92 -17.22 3.80 15.02
CA GLU A 92 -16.44 2.92 15.87
C GLU A 92 -16.39 1.48 15.34
N GLN A 93 -17.50 0.96 14.84
CA GLN A 93 -17.58 -0.40 14.29
C GLN A 93 -16.76 -0.54 12.99
N ALA A 94 -16.68 0.51 12.19
CA ALA A 94 -15.85 0.52 10.99
C ALA A 94 -14.35 0.51 11.36
N LEU A 95 -13.94 1.32 12.35
CA LEU A 95 -12.58 1.32 12.87
C LEU A 95 -12.19 -0.04 13.47
N MET A 96 -13.12 -0.70 14.20
CA MET A 96 -12.92 -2.05 14.74
C MET A 96 -12.76 -3.09 13.63
N ALA A 97 -13.61 -3.04 12.60
CA ALA A 97 -13.49 -3.92 11.42
C ALA A 97 -12.17 -3.73 10.70
N GLN A 98 -11.75 -2.48 10.50
CA GLN A 98 -10.45 -2.16 9.91
C GLN A 98 -9.29 -2.72 10.75
N ALA A 99 -9.35 -2.58 12.08
CA ALA A 99 -8.32 -3.12 12.96
C ALA A 99 -8.21 -4.66 12.85
N VAL A 100 -9.34 -5.38 12.77
CA VAL A 100 -9.36 -6.83 12.57
C VAL A 100 -8.79 -7.22 11.20
N CYS A 101 -9.20 -6.53 10.13
CA CYS A 101 -8.67 -6.79 8.79
C CYS A 101 -7.15 -6.51 8.71
N ALA A 102 -6.71 -5.36 9.22
CA ALA A 102 -5.30 -4.98 9.21
C ALA A 102 -4.44 -5.95 10.04
N ARG A 103 -4.93 -6.39 11.20
CA ARG A 103 -4.26 -7.41 12.03
C ARG A 103 -4.14 -8.73 11.30
N THR A 104 -5.22 -9.17 10.65
CA THR A 104 -5.23 -10.43 9.90
C THR A 104 -4.23 -10.39 8.76
N TYR A 105 -4.20 -9.29 8.00
CA TYR A 105 -3.24 -9.08 6.91
C TYR A 105 -1.80 -9.11 7.43
N ALA A 106 -1.50 -8.37 8.50
CA ALA A 106 -0.17 -8.36 9.09
C ALA A 106 0.28 -9.75 9.56
N VAL A 107 -0.62 -10.53 10.19
CA VAL A 107 -0.32 -11.92 10.60
C VAL A 107 0.04 -12.78 9.40
N CYS A 108 -0.68 -12.66 8.27
CA CYS A 108 -0.32 -13.38 7.04
C CYS A 108 1.06 -12.98 6.54
N GLN A 109 1.40 -11.68 6.52
CA GLN A 109 2.72 -11.22 6.07
C GLN A 109 3.86 -11.73 6.96
N ILE A 110 3.65 -11.75 8.28
CA ILE A 110 4.60 -12.34 9.24
C ILE A 110 4.81 -13.84 8.94
N GLN A 111 3.74 -14.57 8.64
CA GLN A 111 3.82 -16.00 8.30
C GLN A 111 4.52 -16.26 6.96
N GLU A 112 4.28 -15.40 5.96
CA GLU A 112 4.93 -15.48 4.63
C GLU A 112 6.41 -15.16 4.67
N ASN A 113 6.83 -14.29 5.61
CA ASN A 113 8.22 -13.92 5.88
C ASN A 113 9.02 -13.49 4.64
N SER A 114 8.37 -12.77 3.73
CA SER A 114 8.95 -12.40 2.42
C SER A 114 10.14 -11.43 2.54
N LEU A 115 10.29 -10.75 3.68
CA LEU A 115 11.36 -9.80 3.96
C LEU A 115 12.43 -10.33 4.93
N GLU A 116 12.48 -11.65 5.20
CA GLU A 116 13.46 -12.30 6.09
C GLU A 116 14.91 -11.83 5.83
N LYS A 117 15.28 -11.69 4.56
CA LYS A 117 16.64 -11.25 4.18
C LYS A 117 17.02 -9.86 4.72
N TYR A 118 16.04 -9.04 5.08
CA TYR A 118 16.22 -7.73 5.70
C TYR A 118 16.12 -7.80 7.24
N GLY A 119 15.51 -8.87 7.78
CA GLY A 119 15.17 -9.04 9.18
C GLY A 119 13.90 -8.26 9.55
N ALA A 120 12.96 -8.14 8.61
CA ALA A 120 11.68 -7.46 8.79
C ALA A 120 10.53 -8.32 8.27
N ASP A 121 9.33 -8.14 8.82
CA ASP A 121 8.12 -8.85 8.40
C ASP A 121 7.36 -8.09 7.31
N VAL A 122 7.35 -6.75 7.38
CA VAL A 122 6.67 -5.84 6.46
C VAL A 122 7.54 -4.62 6.19
N ASP A 123 7.25 -3.88 5.12
CA ASP A 123 7.77 -2.53 4.93
C ASP A 123 6.65 -1.48 5.07
N ASP A 124 7.01 -0.21 5.06
CA ASP A 124 6.08 0.91 5.23
C ASP A 124 5.55 1.46 3.90
N SER A 125 5.67 0.68 2.82
CA SER A 125 5.19 1.05 1.49
C SER A 125 3.75 0.57 1.23
N VAL A 126 3.17 1.07 0.15
CA VAL A 126 1.84 0.65 -0.34
C VAL A 126 1.79 -0.83 -0.78
N ASN A 127 2.92 -1.52 -0.86
CA ASN A 127 2.94 -2.96 -1.15
C ASN A 127 2.50 -3.81 0.05
N TYR A 128 2.53 -3.23 1.26
CA TYR A 128 2.06 -3.85 2.49
C TYR A 128 0.88 -3.05 3.07
N GLN A 129 1.11 -2.31 4.15
CA GLN A 129 0.09 -1.47 4.78
C GLN A 129 0.63 -0.06 4.97
N VAL A 130 -0.18 0.94 4.68
CA VAL A 130 0.26 2.33 4.82
C VAL A 130 0.60 2.63 6.28
N TYR A 131 1.82 3.08 6.48
CA TYR A 131 2.35 3.48 7.78
C TYR A 131 2.82 4.94 7.72
N ASN A 132 1.86 5.87 7.77
CA ASN A 132 2.13 7.30 7.62
C ASN A 132 2.69 7.97 8.87
N ASN A 133 2.85 7.21 9.96
CA ASN A 133 3.30 7.73 11.23
C ASN A 133 2.44 8.92 11.74
N PHE A 134 1.12 8.81 11.60
CA PHE A 134 0.20 9.74 12.25
C PHE A 134 0.31 9.61 13.77
N GLY A 135 0.17 10.72 14.48
CA GLY A 135 0.09 10.71 15.94
C GLY A 135 -1.05 9.81 16.42
N ALA A 136 -0.90 9.30 17.64
CA ALA A 136 -1.90 8.44 18.27
C ALA A 136 -3.28 9.10 18.29
N ASP A 137 -4.30 8.42 17.79
CA ASP A 137 -5.70 8.82 17.91
C ASP A 137 -6.44 7.91 18.88
N LYS A 138 -7.16 8.50 19.84
CA LYS A 138 -7.84 7.74 20.90
C LYS A 138 -8.92 6.80 20.38
N ARG A 139 -9.58 7.14 19.28
CA ARG A 139 -10.68 6.32 18.72
C ARG A 139 -10.12 5.12 17.99
N THR A 140 -9.08 5.31 17.17
CA THR A 140 -8.42 4.21 16.46
C THR A 140 -7.69 3.29 17.42
N ASN A 141 -6.97 3.84 18.43
CA ASN A 141 -6.32 3.05 19.47
C ASN A 141 -7.33 2.22 20.27
N LYS A 142 -8.50 2.82 20.63
CA LYS A 142 -9.58 2.09 21.28
C LYS A 142 -10.08 0.92 20.41
N ALA A 143 -10.29 1.15 19.11
CA ALA A 143 -10.74 0.11 18.19
C ALA A 143 -9.74 -1.05 18.09
N VAL A 144 -8.44 -0.76 18.05
CA VAL A 144 -7.36 -1.76 18.07
C VAL A 144 -7.41 -2.56 19.38
N GLN A 145 -7.51 -1.89 20.53
CA GLN A 145 -7.52 -2.54 21.85
C GLN A 145 -8.79 -3.37 22.07
N ASP A 146 -9.97 -2.88 21.71
CA ASP A 146 -11.25 -3.59 21.86
C ASP A 146 -11.32 -4.86 20.98
N THR A 147 -10.54 -4.90 19.90
CA THR A 147 -10.45 -6.06 18.99
C THR A 147 -9.15 -6.85 19.15
N LYS A 148 -8.38 -6.60 20.21
CA LYS A 148 -7.07 -7.22 20.43
C LYS A 148 -7.09 -8.72 20.24
N GLY A 149 -6.14 -9.24 19.43
CA GLY A 149 -5.99 -10.66 19.15
C GLY A 149 -7.06 -11.27 18.24
N GLN A 150 -8.05 -10.49 17.76
CA GLN A 150 -9.06 -10.98 16.83
C GLN A 150 -8.53 -10.94 15.40
N ILE A 151 -8.62 -12.06 14.69
CA ILE A 151 -8.25 -12.21 13.28
C ILE A 151 -9.33 -12.98 12.52
N LEU A 152 -9.37 -12.79 11.21
CA LEU A 152 -10.26 -13.53 10.31
C LEU A 152 -9.58 -14.83 9.87
N CYS A 153 -10.29 -15.94 10.01
CA CYS A 153 -9.78 -17.26 9.64
C CYS A 153 -10.77 -18.00 8.73
N GLN A 154 -10.24 -18.86 7.87
CA GLN A 154 -10.99 -19.89 7.16
C GLN A 154 -10.35 -21.25 7.44
N ASN A 155 -11.13 -22.22 7.86
CA ASN A 155 -10.68 -23.58 8.22
C ASN A 155 -9.53 -23.60 9.27
N GLY A 156 -9.50 -22.62 10.17
CA GLY A 156 -8.49 -22.50 11.22
C GLY A 156 -7.23 -21.70 10.81
N GLU A 157 -7.06 -21.38 9.54
CA GLU A 157 -5.93 -20.60 9.03
C GLU A 157 -6.31 -19.14 8.81
N PRO A 158 -5.43 -18.16 9.11
CA PRO A 158 -5.65 -16.77 8.78
C PRO A 158 -5.89 -16.58 7.28
N ILE A 159 -6.77 -15.63 6.93
CA ILE A 159 -7.01 -15.28 5.53
C ILE A 159 -6.19 -14.05 5.13
N THR A 160 -5.89 -13.90 3.84
CA THR A 160 -5.39 -12.63 3.32
C THR A 160 -6.55 -11.64 3.24
N ALA A 161 -6.70 -10.83 4.28
CA ALA A 161 -7.80 -9.90 4.43
C ALA A 161 -7.53 -8.60 3.68
N TYR A 162 -7.69 -8.61 2.35
CA TYR A 162 -7.58 -7.39 1.54
C TYR A 162 -8.70 -6.42 1.87
N TYR A 163 -8.36 -5.13 1.84
CA TYR A 163 -9.32 -4.04 2.01
C TYR A 163 -9.02 -2.89 1.05
N PHE A 164 -10.02 -2.08 0.77
CA PHE A 164 -9.94 -0.94 -0.14
C PHE A 164 -11.00 0.11 0.24
N SER A 165 -10.85 1.34 -0.24
CA SER A 165 -11.72 2.45 0.17
C SER A 165 -13.11 2.42 -0.48
N THR A 166 -13.20 2.12 -1.77
CA THR A 166 -14.43 2.31 -2.54
C THR A 166 -14.55 1.26 -3.63
N SER A 167 -15.69 0.59 -3.70
CA SER A 167 -16.02 -0.37 -4.75
C SER A 167 -16.71 0.30 -5.94
N ALA A 168 -16.75 -0.40 -7.07
CA ALA A 168 -17.58 -0.03 -8.22
C ALA A 168 -18.98 -0.72 -8.19
N GLY A 169 -19.53 -0.92 -6.99
CA GLY A 169 -20.80 -1.61 -6.74
C GLY A 169 -20.68 -3.12 -6.50
N ARG A 170 -19.49 -3.69 -6.65
CA ARG A 170 -19.15 -5.08 -6.33
C ARG A 170 -17.70 -5.16 -5.87
N THR A 171 -17.42 -6.08 -4.94
CA THR A 171 -16.04 -6.41 -4.59
C THR A 171 -15.38 -7.19 -5.73
N SER A 172 -14.09 -7.02 -5.92
CA SER A 172 -13.29 -7.85 -6.82
C SER A 172 -12.80 -9.12 -6.13
N THR A 173 -12.29 -10.04 -6.94
CA THR A 173 -11.64 -11.27 -6.48
C THR A 173 -10.15 -11.19 -6.81
N ASP A 174 -9.34 -12.08 -6.22
CA ASP A 174 -7.91 -12.21 -6.48
C ASP A 174 -7.58 -12.66 -7.92
N GLU A 175 -8.58 -13.11 -8.69
CA GLU A 175 -8.42 -13.38 -10.13
C GLU A 175 -7.94 -12.16 -10.93
N ILE A 176 -8.18 -10.94 -10.43
CA ILE A 176 -7.70 -9.71 -11.09
C ILE A 176 -6.17 -9.61 -11.10
N TRP A 177 -5.51 -10.29 -10.16
CA TRP A 177 -4.04 -10.35 -10.05
C TRP A 177 -3.44 -11.62 -10.67
N GLY A 178 -4.24 -12.35 -11.44
CA GLY A 178 -3.79 -13.54 -12.16
C GLY A 178 -3.87 -14.85 -11.39
N ALA A 179 -4.59 -14.90 -10.26
CA ALA A 179 -4.87 -16.17 -9.59
C ALA A 179 -5.73 -17.08 -10.49
N ASP A 180 -5.35 -18.35 -10.62
CA ASP A 180 -6.08 -19.34 -11.41
C ASP A 180 -7.49 -19.58 -10.88
N ARG A 181 -7.65 -19.46 -9.56
CA ARG A 181 -8.94 -19.60 -8.87
C ARG A 181 -9.00 -18.61 -7.72
N SER A 182 -10.14 -17.95 -7.60
CA SER A 182 -10.43 -17.12 -6.45
C SER A 182 -10.46 -17.93 -5.15
N ALA A 183 -9.82 -17.43 -4.11
CA ALA A 183 -9.97 -17.98 -2.77
C ALA A 183 -11.45 -17.97 -2.34
N ALA A 184 -11.90 -18.99 -1.63
CA ALA A 184 -13.32 -19.15 -1.30
C ALA A 184 -13.90 -17.98 -0.50
N TYR A 185 -13.06 -17.26 0.26
CA TYR A 185 -13.44 -16.07 1.02
C TYR A 185 -13.34 -14.75 0.23
N LEU A 186 -12.78 -14.76 -0.98
CA LEU A 186 -12.64 -13.58 -1.85
C LEU A 186 -13.64 -13.55 -3.00
N LYS A 187 -14.80 -14.18 -2.85
CA LYS A 187 -15.86 -14.13 -3.87
C LYS A 187 -16.40 -12.73 -4.02
N SER A 188 -16.63 -12.32 -5.27
CA SER A 188 -17.29 -11.06 -5.58
C SER A 188 -18.70 -11.02 -5.00
N VAL A 189 -18.98 -9.98 -4.22
CA VAL A 189 -20.32 -9.71 -3.66
C VAL A 189 -20.76 -8.30 -4.03
N GLU A 190 -22.06 -8.07 -4.06
CA GLU A 190 -22.59 -6.70 -4.22
C GLU A 190 -22.20 -5.84 -3.02
N CYS A 191 -21.74 -4.63 -3.32
CA CYS A 191 -21.33 -3.62 -2.35
C CYS A 191 -21.94 -2.27 -2.76
N ASN A 192 -23.09 -1.96 -2.18
CA ASN A 192 -23.87 -0.75 -2.53
C ASN A 192 -23.72 0.37 -1.50
N PHE A 193 -22.88 0.17 -0.46
CA PHE A 193 -22.76 1.08 0.66
C PHE A 193 -21.95 2.33 0.34
N ASP A 194 -21.08 2.27 -0.63
CA ASP A 194 -20.12 3.30 -1.03
C ASP A 194 -20.46 3.99 -2.35
N GLN A 195 -21.63 3.69 -2.95
CA GLN A 195 -22.06 4.25 -4.24
C GLN A 195 -22.12 5.78 -4.27
N ASN A 196 -22.25 6.44 -3.13
CA ASN A 196 -22.31 7.89 -3.02
C ASN A 196 -20.93 8.53 -2.76
N MET A 197 -19.90 7.73 -2.63
CA MET A 197 -18.54 8.26 -2.46
C MET A 197 -18.01 8.86 -3.77
N PRO A 198 -17.18 9.91 -3.73
CA PRO A 198 -16.60 10.53 -4.92
C PRO A 198 -15.96 9.52 -5.87
N TRP A 199 -15.16 8.60 -5.33
CA TRP A 199 -14.44 7.56 -6.09
C TRP A 199 -15.30 6.37 -6.53
N SER A 200 -16.59 6.32 -6.22
CA SER A 200 -17.48 5.22 -6.69
C SER A 200 -17.65 5.21 -8.21
N SER A 201 -17.46 6.36 -8.85
CA SER A 201 -17.40 6.50 -10.32
C SER A 201 -16.51 7.70 -10.65
N TRP A 202 -15.61 7.52 -11.57
CA TRP A 202 -14.71 8.59 -12.01
C TRP A 202 -14.39 8.44 -13.50
N SER A 203 -13.93 9.50 -14.11
CA SER A 203 -13.49 9.51 -15.51
C SER A 203 -12.16 10.24 -15.67
N VAL A 204 -11.41 9.82 -16.67
CA VAL A 204 -10.17 10.47 -17.07
C VAL A 204 -10.06 10.48 -18.59
N GLU A 205 -9.60 11.59 -19.15
CA GLU A 205 -9.25 11.68 -20.56
C GLU A 205 -7.74 11.54 -20.71
N ILE A 206 -7.31 10.45 -21.33
CA ILE A 206 -5.89 10.21 -21.64
C ILE A 206 -5.66 10.66 -23.09
N PRO A 207 -4.77 11.64 -23.34
CA PRO A 207 -4.50 12.11 -24.68
C PRO A 207 -4.03 10.99 -25.62
N TRP A 208 -4.51 10.99 -26.86
CA TRP A 208 -4.16 9.98 -27.87
C TRP A 208 -2.64 9.83 -28.04
N GLU A 209 -1.92 10.94 -28.07
CA GLU A 209 -0.46 10.98 -28.19
C GLU A 209 0.24 10.26 -27.01
N THR A 210 -0.37 10.31 -25.82
CA THR A 210 0.14 9.58 -24.65
C THR A 210 -0.01 8.08 -24.83
N LEU A 211 -1.16 7.62 -25.33
CA LEU A 211 -1.40 6.18 -25.62
C LEU A 211 -0.50 5.72 -26.78
N GLU A 212 -0.34 6.52 -27.81
CA GLU A 212 0.58 6.24 -28.94
C GLU A 212 2.03 6.11 -28.46
N LYS A 213 2.50 7.01 -27.61
CA LYS A 213 3.85 6.94 -27.01
C LYS A 213 4.02 5.67 -26.15
N ARG A 214 3.02 5.33 -25.35
CA ARG A 214 3.06 4.14 -24.50
C ARG A 214 3.06 2.85 -25.34
N SER A 215 2.26 2.79 -26.41
CA SER A 215 2.24 1.65 -27.33
C SER A 215 3.57 1.55 -28.13
N GLY A 216 4.18 2.66 -28.50
CA GLY A 216 5.48 2.71 -29.21
C GLY A 216 6.66 2.18 -28.37
N ASN A 217 6.55 2.20 -27.05
CA ASN A 217 7.52 1.58 -26.16
C ASN A 217 7.40 0.03 -26.12
N LEU A 218 6.32 -0.51 -26.67
CA LEU A 218 6.06 -1.96 -26.81
C LEU A 218 6.57 -2.40 -28.19
N ASP A 219 7.75 -2.90 -28.23
CA ASP A 219 8.62 -3.25 -29.36
C ASP A 219 7.93 -3.54 -30.73
N GLY A 220 8.27 -2.78 -31.78
CA GLY A 220 7.89 -3.03 -33.17
C GLY A 220 6.42 -2.81 -33.52
N SER A 221 5.63 -2.12 -32.70
CA SER A 221 4.17 -2.02 -32.82
C SER A 221 3.65 -1.19 -34.00
N GLY A 222 4.39 -0.18 -34.45
CA GLY A 222 3.87 0.81 -35.40
C GLY A 222 2.90 1.80 -34.74
N LYS A 223 2.08 2.48 -35.55
CA LYS A 223 1.17 3.51 -35.08
C LYS A 223 0.01 2.91 -34.25
N PHE A 224 -0.34 3.56 -33.16
CA PHE A 224 -1.47 3.20 -32.33
C PHE A 224 -2.80 3.43 -33.07
N ILE A 225 -3.70 2.43 -33.07
CA ILE A 225 -5.02 2.47 -33.72
C ILE A 225 -6.14 2.53 -32.68
N GLY A 226 -6.02 1.81 -31.56
CA GLY A 226 -7.07 1.80 -30.55
C GLY A 226 -6.88 0.75 -29.47
N LEU A 227 -7.90 0.63 -28.62
CA LEU A 227 -7.98 -0.32 -27.51
C LEU A 227 -9.24 -1.15 -27.63
N GLN A 228 -9.16 -2.42 -27.28
CA GLN A 228 -10.31 -3.31 -27.18
C GLN A 228 -10.29 -4.09 -25.87
N VAL A 229 -11.42 -4.10 -25.15
CA VAL A 229 -11.61 -4.97 -23.99
C VAL A 229 -11.91 -6.38 -24.49
N ILE A 230 -11.08 -7.35 -24.14
CA ILE A 230 -11.21 -8.74 -24.57
C ILE A 230 -11.68 -9.68 -23.45
N LYS A 231 -11.48 -9.30 -22.18
CA LYS A 231 -11.88 -10.14 -21.04
C LYS A 231 -12.29 -9.28 -19.85
N LYS A 232 -13.34 -9.73 -19.16
CA LYS A 232 -13.76 -9.23 -17.85
C LYS A 232 -13.97 -10.39 -16.90
N ASN A 233 -13.72 -10.16 -15.61
CA ASN A 233 -14.04 -11.13 -14.56
C ASN A 233 -15.50 -11.03 -14.11
N THR A 234 -15.89 -11.83 -13.11
CA THR A 234 -17.24 -11.87 -12.55
C THR A 234 -17.67 -10.58 -11.84
N SER A 235 -16.73 -9.76 -11.38
CA SER A 235 -17.00 -8.44 -10.79
C SER A 235 -17.19 -7.34 -11.83
N GLY A 236 -16.92 -7.64 -13.12
CA GLY A 236 -16.95 -6.67 -14.22
C GLY A 236 -15.62 -5.96 -14.45
N ALA A 237 -14.60 -6.22 -13.64
CA ALA A 237 -13.27 -5.65 -13.84
C ALA A 237 -12.65 -6.19 -15.14
N VAL A 238 -11.98 -5.31 -15.89
CA VAL A 238 -11.25 -5.68 -17.11
C VAL A 238 -9.98 -6.43 -16.74
N THR A 239 -9.87 -7.68 -17.17
CA THR A 239 -8.73 -8.56 -16.93
C THR A 239 -7.99 -8.94 -18.21
N GLY A 240 -8.46 -8.48 -19.36
CA GLY A 240 -7.79 -8.60 -20.63
C GLY A 240 -8.12 -7.43 -21.55
N MET A 241 -7.10 -6.84 -22.12
CA MET A 241 -7.21 -5.72 -23.07
C MET A 241 -6.26 -5.94 -24.25
N GLU A 242 -6.69 -5.53 -25.43
CA GLU A 242 -5.87 -5.55 -26.62
C GLU A 242 -5.52 -4.13 -27.04
N ILE A 243 -4.23 -3.87 -27.27
CA ILE A 243 -3.73 -2.66 -27.91
C ILE A 243 -3.60 -2.97 -29.39
N VAL A 244 -4.37 -2.27 -30.21
CA VAL A 244 -4.35 -2.43 -31.66
C VAL A 244 -3.42 -1.40 -32.28
N THR A 245 -2.45 -1.86 -33.06
CA THR A 245 -1.50 -1.02 -33.79
C THR A 245 -1.46 -1.41 -35.26
N GLU A 246 -0.79 -0.62 -36.10
CA GLU A 246 -0.68 -0.90 -37.55
C GLU A 246 -0.06 -2.26 -37.85
N ASN A 247 0.92 -2.69 -37.07
CA ASN A 247 1.72 -3.87 -37.38
C ASN A 247 1.27 -5.11 -36.61
N LYS A 248 0.66 -4.94 -35.45
CA LYS A 248 0.28 -6.05 -34.56
C LYS A 248 -0.76 -5.64 -33.53
N SER A 249 -1.39 -6.64 -32.94
CA SER A 249 -2.12 -6.50 -31.68
C SER A 249 -1.28 -7.00 -30.52
N ILE A 250 -1.34 -6.31 -29.39
CA ILE A 250 -0.60 -6.62 -28.15
C ILE A 250 -1.64 -6.83 -27.07
N GLN A 251 -1.63 -8.00 -26.43
CA GLN A 251 -2.51 -8.30 -25.32
C GLN A 251 -1.87 -7.91 -24.00
N LEU A 252 -2.65 -7.24 -23.15
CA LEU A 252 -2.38 -6.97 -21.77
C LEU A 252 -3.24 -7.92 -20.93
N GLU A 253 -2.61 -8.67 -20.03
CA GLU A 253 -3.29 -9.61 -19.16
C GLU A 253 -3.16 -9.19 -17.68
N GLY A 254 -4.27 -9.30 -16.98
CA GLY A 254 -4.35 -8.88 -15.58
C GLY A 254 -4.56 -7.38 -15.43
N GLU A 255 -5.05 -7.03 -14.27
CA GLU A 255 -5.42 -5.66 -13.91
C GLU A 255 -4.19 -4.74 -13.85
N TYR A 256 -3.08 -5.24 -13.35
CA TYR A 256 -1.86 -4.45 -13.16
C TYR A 256 -1.28 -3.92 -14.48
N GLU A 257 -1.12 -4.76 -15.51
CA GLU A 257 -0.60 -4.32 -16.81
C GLU A 257 -1.53 -3.31 -17.48
N ILE A 258 -2.85 -3.56 -17.40
CA ILE A 258 -3.86 -2.66 -17.95
C ILE A 258 -3.82 -1.31 -17.25
N ARG A 259 -3.73 -1.29 -15.93
CA ARG A 259 -3.67 -0.07 -15.12
C ARG A 259 -2.36 0.70 -15.38
N GLN A 260 -1.24 0.03 -15.54
CA GLN A 260 0.01 0.68 -15.94
C GLN A 260 -0.11 1.36 -17.30
N PHE A 261 -0.67 0.65 -18.29
CA PHE A 261 -0.84 1.20 -19.64
C PHE A 261 -1.81 2.40 -19.64
N LEU A 262 -2.91 2.30 -18.90
CA LEU A 262 -3.92 3.36 -18.77
C LEU A 262 -3.67 4.32 -17.60
N SER A 263 -2.47 4.35 -17.05
CA SER A 263 -2.14 5.23 -15.92
C SER A 263 -2.64 6.66 -16.15
N PRO A 264 -3.38 7.24 -15.20
CA PRO A 264 -3.87 8.62 -15.29
C PRO A 264 -2.79 9.66 -14.95
N ALA A 265 -1.55 9.26 -14.73
CA ALA A 265 -0.47 10.17 -14.38
C ALA A 265 -0.34 11.30 -15.39
N GLY A 266 -0.36 12.53 -14.91
CA GLY A 266 -0.33 13.75 -15.72
C GLY A 266 -1.66 14.14 -16.37
N CYS A 267 -2.75 13.42 -16.09
CA CYS A 267 -4.11 13.75 -16.51
C CYS A 267 -4.93 14.27 -15.32
N LEU A 268 -6.07 14.90 -15.61
CA LEU A 268 -7.05 15.27 -14.60
C LEU A 268 -8.13 14.18 -14.53
N ILE A 269 -8.45 13.79 -13.32
CA ILE A 269 -9.53 12.84 -13.02
C ILE A 269 -10.72 13.65 -12.53
N THR A 270 -11.90 13.37 -13.07
CA THR A 270 -13.18 13.92 -12.60
C THR A 270 -13.88 12.84 -11.80
N GLU A 271 -14.11 13.11 -10.53
CA GLU A 271 -14.86 12.24 -9.62
C GLU A 271 -16.37 12.36 -9.83
N LYS A 272 -17.14 11.46 -9.23
CA LYS A 272 -18.59 11.39 -9.37
C LYS A 272 -19.33 12.68 -8.99
N ASP A 273 -18.85 13.39 -7.99
CA ASP A 273 -19.43 14.66 -7.52
C ASP A 273 -18.98 15.87 -8.35
N GLY A 274 -18.16 15.68 -9.37
CA GLY A 274 -17.59 16.72 -10.21
C GLY A 274 -16.27 17.30 -9.68
N SER A 275 -15.75 16.82 -8.57
CA SER A 275 -14.43 17.21 -8.07
C SER A 275 -13.35 16.81 -9.07
N ILE A 276 -12.32 17.63 -9.19
CA ILE A 276 -11.19 17.40 -10.10
C ILE A 276 -9.92 17.21 -9.28
N VAL A 277 -9.25 16.10 -9.51
CA VAL A 277 -7.98 15.76 -8.84
C VAL A 277 -6.90 15.44 -9.87
N ASN A 278 -5.65 15.61 -9.49
CA ASN A 278 -4.53 15.22 -10.34
C ASN A 278 -4.39 13.71 -10.34
N GLY A 279 -4.34 13.13 -11.54
CA GLY A 279 -3.98 11.73 -11.72
C GLY A 279 -2.53 11.50 -11.31
N SER A 280 -2.30 10.42 -10.60
CA SER A 280 -0.98 9.95 -10.20
C SER A 280 -0.73 8.54 -10.74
N ASN A 281 0.48 8.03 -10.57
CA ASN A 281 0.78 6.61 -10.83
C ASN A 281 0.20 5.69 -9.74
N LEU A 282 -0.77 6.18 -8.98
CA LEU A 282 -1.43 5.37 -7.98
C LEU A 282 -2.13 4.19 -8.66
N LEU A 283 -1.55 3.19 -8.40
CA LEU A 283 -2.00 1.85 -8.67
C LEU A 283 -2.38 1.21 -7.37
#